data_711c5aff1f6cb07baf333346c537d4bd
#
_entry.id   711c5aff1f6cb07baf333346c537d4bd
#
_cell.length_a   1.000
_cell.length_b   1.000
_cell.length_c   1.000
_cell.angle_alpha   90.00
_cell.angle_beta   90.00
_cell.angle_gamma   90.00
#
_symmetry.space_group_name_H-M   'P 1'
#
loop_
_entity.id
_entity.type
_entity.pdbx_description
1 polymer ?
#
loop_
_entity_poly.entity_id
_entity_poly.type
_entity_poly.pdbx_seq_one_letter_code
_entity_poly.pdbx_strand_id
1 'polypeptide(L)' 'MELEYTYWKSKDGWFVGYLNIWPDHLTQGKDIPELEDMLLDLYEFYKEEHAESETVEKKTGVLKTYA' A
#
# COMPACT_ATOMS: atom_id res chain seq x y z
N MET A 1 -12.06 -4.27 -4.38
CA MET A 1 -11.14 -3.18 -4.53
C MET A 1 -9.76 -3.69 -4.78
N GLU A 2 -9.07 -3.20 -5.77
CA GLU A 2 -7.76 -3.66 -6.08
C GLU A 2 -6.74 -2.60 -5.80
N LEU A 3 -5.65 -2.99 -5.17
CA LEU A 3 -4.55 -2.08 -4.93
C LEU A 3 -3.35 -2.67 -5.62
N GLU A 4 -2.72 -1.87 -6.43
CA GLU A 4 -1.51 -2.35 -7.10
C GLU A 4 -0.34 -2.12 -6.19
N TYR A 5 0.56 -3.05 -6.17
CA TYR A 5 1.75 -2.90 -5.35
C TYR A 5 2.96 -3.45 -6.08
N THR A 6 4.12 -2.99 -5.67
CA THR A 6 5.38 -3.41 -6.23
C THR A 6 6.16 -4.10 -5.13
N TYR A 7 6.82 -5.18 -5.46
CA TYR A 7 7.58 -5.89 -4.44
C TYR A 7 8.80 -6.56 -5.05
N TRP A 8 9.73 -6.91 -4.18
CA TRP A 8 10.91 -7.65 -4.61
C TRP A 8 11.40 -8.47 -3.42
N LYS A 9 12.28 -9.42 -3.70
CA LYS A 9 12.82 -10.25 -2.65
C LYS A 9 14.18 -9.72 -2.29
N SER A 10 14.42 -9.44 -1.04
CA SER A 10 15.70 -8.90 -0.63
C SER A 10 16.70 -10.02 -0.45
N LYS A 11 17.94 -9.66 -0.26
CA LYS A 11 18.98 -10.66 -0.16
C LYS A 11 18.80 -11.58 1.00
N ASP A 12 18.22 -11.14 2.07
CA ASP A 12 18.05 -11.96 3.24
C ASP A 12 16.78 -12.80 3.15
N GLY A 13 16.12 -12.79 2.00
CA GLY A 13 14.97 -13.67 1.81
C GLY A 13 13.62 -13.08 2.14
N TRP A 14 13.58 -11.85 2.60
CA TRP A 14 12.31 -11.23 2.90
C TRP A 14 11.75 -10.56 1.66
N PHE A 15 10.44 -10.46 1.60
CA PHE A 15 9.80 -9.75 0.50
C PHE A 15 9.52 -8.34 0.99
N VAL A 16 9.91 -7.36 0.20
CA VAL A 16 9.75 -5.96 0.54
C VAL A 16 8.85 -5.37 -0.50
N GLY A 17 7.98 -4.48 -0.12
CA GLY A 17 7.09 -3.90 -1.11
C GLY A 17 6.43 -2.63 -0.64
N TYR A 18 5.68 -2.02 -1.54
CA TYR A 18 4.94 -0.81 -1.23
C TYR A 18 3.72 -0.75 -2.12
N LEU A 19 2.71 -0.05 -1.67
CA LEU A 19 1.56 0.20 -2.50
C LEU A 19 1.94 1.28 -3.49
N ASN A 20 1.57 1.09 -4.74
CA ASN A 20 2.00 2.03 -5.78
C ASN A 20 1.46 3.43 -5.53
N ILE A 21 0.35 3.55 -4.83
CA ILE A 21 -0.18 4.87 -4.53
C ILE A 21 0.60 5.55 -3.41
N TRP A 22 1.35 4.79 -2.62
CA TRP A 22 2.13 5.38 -1.53
C TRP A 22 3.53 4.79 -1.54
N PRO A 23 4.33 5.13 -2.51
CA PRO A 23 5.64 4.48 -2.67
C PRO A 23 6.63 4.74 -1.55
N ASP A 24 6.35 5.73 -0.71
CA ASP A 24 7.25 6.01 0.40
C ASP A 24 7.03 5.10 1.59
N HIS A 25 6.00 4.30 1.60
CA HIS A 25 5.70 3.46 2.76
C HIS A 25 6.07 2.02 2.45
N LEU A 26 7.27 1.65 2.79
CA LEU A 26 7.73 0.27 2.54
C LEU A 26 7.34 -0.62 3.69
N THR A 27 7.09 -1.88 3.37
CA THR A 27 6.83 -2.87 4.39
C THR A 27 7.45 -4.16 3.92
N GLN A 28 7.42 -5.19 4.74
CA GLN A 28 8.02 -6.45 4.37
C GLN A 28 7.28 -7.61 4.99
N GLY A 29 7.48 -8.79 4.44
CA GLY A 29 6.87 -10.01 4.93
C GLY A 29 7.76 -11.17 4.60
N LYS A 30 7.54 -12.29 5.29
CA LYS A 30 8.36 -13.47 5.06
C LYS A 30 7.95 -14.16 3.78
N ASP A 31 6.74 -14.00 3.35
CA ASP A 31 6.27 -14.58 2.11
C ASP A 31 5.27 -13.61 1.50
N ILE A 32 4.78 -13.94 0.33
CA ILE A 32 3.87 -13.05 -0.37
C ILE A 32 2.56 -12.85 0.40
N PRO A 33 1.92 -13.89 0.92
CA PRO A 33 0.69 -13.65 1.66
C PRO A 33 0.88 -12.73 2.86
N GLU A 34 2.00 -12.85 3.55
CA GLU A 34 2.25 -11.99 4.69
C GLU A 34 2.50 -10.56 4.21
N LEU A 35 3.23 -10.40 3.11
CA LEU A 35 3.47 -9.08 2.57
C LEU A 35 2.15 -8.43 2.19
N GLU A 36 1.25 -9.19 1.58
CA GLU A 36 -0.03 -8.64 1.19
C GLU A 36 -0.84 -8.23 2.41
N ASP A 37 -0.77 -9.02 3.48
CA ASP A 37 -1.47 -8.66 4.70
C ASP A 37 -0.91 -7.37 5.26
N MET A 38 0.41 -7.21 5.23
CA MET A 38 1.03 -6.01 5.76
C MET A 38 0.66 -4.80 4.91
N LEU A 39 0.57 -4.99 3.60
CA LEU A 39 0.21 -3.89 2.72
C LEU A 39 -1.25 -3.48 2.94
N LEU A 40 -2.13 -4.45 3.18
CA LEU A 40 -3.50 -4.12 3.45
C LEU A 40 -3.64 -3.40 4.79
N ASP A 41 -2.88 -3.82 5.79
CA ASP A 41 -2.89 -3.15 7.07
C ASP A 41 -2.42 -1.71 6.90
N LEU A 42 -1.40 -1.52 6.11
CA LEU A 42 -0.88 -0.20 5.87
C LEU A 42 -1.93 0.66 5.19
N TYR A 43 -2.63 0.08 4.23
CA TYR A 43 -3.67 0.82 3.52
C TYR A 43 -4.77 1.22 4.48
N GLU A 44 -5.22 0.28 5.34
CA GLU A 44 -6.27 0.59 6.28
C GLU A 44 -5.84 1.65 7.28
N PHE A 45 -4.58 1.63 7.65
CA PHE A 45 -4.09 2.58 8.62
C PHE A 45 -3.98 3.99 8.04
N TYR A 46 -3.47 4.11 6.84
CA TYR A 46 -3.24 5.42 6.27
C TYR A 46 -4.37 5.98 5.42
N LYS A 47 -5.30 5.15 5.00
CA LYS A 47 -6.30 5.65 4.07
C LYS A 47 -7.12 6.78 4.65
N GLU A 48 -7.44 6.71 5.92
CA GLU A 48 -8.22 7.77 6.52
C GLU A 48 -7.43 9.05 6.62
N GLU A 49 -6.18 8.93 6.96
CA GLU A 49 -5.36 10.09 7.07
C GLU A 49 -5.24 10.75 5.72
N HIS A 50 -5.00 9.99 4.69
CA HIS A 50 -4.85 10.55 3.36
C HIS A 50 -6.18 11.07 2.84
N ALA A 51 -7.25 10.42 3.19
CA ALA A 51 -8.54 10.88 2.75
C ALA A 51 -8.87 12.20 3.39
N GLU A 52 -8.49 12.34 4.62
CA GLU A 52 -8.74 13.60 5.26
C GLU A 52 -7.99 14.71 4.59
N SER A 53 -6.77 14.51 4.32
CA SER A 53 -6.03 15.58 3.69
C SER A 53 -6.55 15.77 2.30
N GLU A 54 -7.16 14.74 1.74
CA GLU A 54 -7.62 14.92 0.44
C GLU A 54 -8.94 15.43 0.34
N THR A 55 -9.62 15.54 1.35
CA THR A 55 -10.94 16.06 1.27
C THR A 55 -10.86 17.22 0.48
N VAL A 56 -9.76 17.78 0.51
CA VAL A 56 -9.61 18.93 -0.18
C VAL A 56 -9.63 18.65 -1.57
N GLU A 57 -8.97 17.78 -1.97
CA GLU A 57 -8.89 17.56 -3.31
C GLU A 57 -9.83 16.70 -3.78
N LYS A 58 -10.10 16.01 -3.15
CA LYS A 58 -10.98 15.20 -3.51
C LYS A 58 -10.88 14.79 -4.79
N LYS A 59 -10.31 14.78 -5.28
CA LYS A 59 -10.28 14.57 -6.45
C LYS A 59 -9.94 13.41 -6.65
N THR A 60 -9.86 13.14 -6.08
CA THR A 60 -9.38 12.51 -6.32
C THR A 60 -9.40 11.30 -6.78
N GLY A 61 -10.01 11.01 -6.88
CA GLY A 61 -10.27 9.91 -7.36
C GLY A 61 -9.16 9.23 -7.62
N VAL A 62 -8.38 9.72 -7.34
CA VAL A 62 -7.27 9.33 -7.55
C VAL A 62 -7.05 8.08 -7.10
N LEU A 63 -7.56 7.72 -6.16
CA LEU A 63 -7.29 6.58 -5.69
C LEU A 63 -7.52 5.54 -6.52
N LYS A 64 -7.40 5.43 -7.45
CA LYS A 64 -7.50 4.42 -8.21
C LYS A 64 -7.44 3.16 -7.51
N THR A 65 -8.01 3.01 -6.48
CA THR A 65 -8.05 1.74 -5.84
C THR A 65 -9.23 1.11 -6.43
N TYR A 66 -9.16 -0.05 -6.93
CA TYR A 66 -10.28 -0.67 -7.50
C TYR A 66 -10.71 -1.81 -6.71
N ALA A 67 -11.82 -2.20 -6.82
CA ALA A 67 -12.32 -3.27 -6.00
C ALA A 67 -12.32 -4.58 -6.69
#